data_0ef234afd41371f0147112a6056721aa
#
_entry.id   0ef234afd41371f0147112a6056721aa
#
_cell.length_a   1.000
_cell.length_b   1.000
_cell.length_c   1.000
_cell.angle_alpha   90.00
_cell.angle_beta   90.00
_cell.angle_gamma   90.00
#
_symmetry.space_group_name_H-M   'P 1'
#
loop_
_entity.id
_entity.type
_entity.pdbx_description
1 polymer ?
#
loop_
_entity_poly.entity_id
_entity_poly.type
_entity_poly.pdbx_seq_one_letter_code
_entity_poly.pdbx_strand_id
1 'polypeptide(L)'
;MPHYERIRRYRTPDRPGRRRWLAAALPWLFVVAVAAGTMLPVRHWVRDLWQHPADSQAARDAETIWRQAGHPDQHHAVGVIRTIDGDTFLARVHLPSGLDLTTRIRLRGIDAPELKAACPQELQLAEAATVALRALLGEGEVTIFNIGPDKYGERVDADVATRHTPNVSAAMLVAGHARSYSGGHRSGWCANPGQSSRK
;
A
#
# COMPACT_ATOMS: atom_id res chain seq x y z
N MET A 1 75.83 68.88 -2.43
CA MET A 1 76.03 67.47 -2.62
C MET A 1 75.02 66.70 -1.75
N PRO A 2 73.97 66.10 -2.28
CA PRO A 2 73.05 65.36 -1.46
C PRO A 2 73.38 63.86 -1.51
N HIS A 3 73.42 63.26 -0.32
CA HIS A 3 73.56 61.83 -0.10
C HIS A 3 72.28 61.08 -0.51
N TYR A 4 72.42 60.05 -1.38
CA TYR A 4 71.39 59.19 -1.79
C TYR A 4 71.33 57.99 -0.82
N GLU A 5 70.34 57.91 0.07
CA GLU A 5 70.13 56.80 0.98
C GLU A 5 69.34 55.69 0.20
N ARG A 6 69.93 54.53 0.10
CA ARG A 6 69.44 53.36 -0.56
C ARG A 6 68.57 52.58 0.42
N ILE A 7 67.23 52.69 0.31
CA ILE A 7 66.28 51.91 1.11
C ILE A 7 66.31 50.44 0.65
N ARG A 8 66.83 49.57 1.50
CA ARG A 8 66.72 48.13 1.34
C ARG A 8 65.28 47.70 1.65
N ARG A 9 64.52 47.24 0.65
CA ARG A 9 63.25 46.57 0.84
C ARG A 9 63.51 45.19 1.38
N TYR A 10 63.11 44.89 2.57
CA TYR A 10 63.04 43.59 3.15
C TYR A 10 61.89 42.80 2.47
N ARG A 11 62.22 41.76 1.72
CA ARG A 11 61.26 40.83 1.12
C ARG A 11 60.87 39.84 2.22
N THR A 12 59.65 39.88 2.70
CA THR A 12 59.08 38.88 3.61
C THR A 12 58.89 37.58 2.84
N PRO A 13 59.31 36.43 3.40
CA PRO A 13 59.02 35.13 2.73
C PRO A 13 57.54 34.82 2.85
N ASP A 14 56.89 34.68 1.69
CA ASP A 14 55.53 34.12 1.59
C ASP A 14 55.51 32.73 2.20
N ARG A 15 54.75 32.55 3.28
CA ARG A 15 54.41 31.23 3.83
C ARG A 15 53.43 30.56 2.89
N PRO A 16 53.76 29.42 2.23
CA PRO A 16 52.84 28.70 1.37
C PRO A 16 51.66 28.15 2.18
N GLY A 17 50.52 28.55 1.78
CA GLY A 17 49.24 28.48 2.46
C GLY A 17 48.81 27.13 2.96
N ARG A 18 48.46 27.08 4.22
CA ARG A 18 47.61 26.09 4.87
C ARG A 18 46.24 25.93 4.14
N ARG A 19 45.86 26.90 3.31
CA ARG A 19 44.59 26.90 2.55
C ARG A 19 44.54 25.86 1.40
N ARG A 20 45.67 25.46 0.85
CA ARG A 20 45.69 24.47 -0.25
C ARG A 20 45.40 23.03 0.18
N TRP A 21 45.69 22.69 1.43
CA TRP A 21 45.41 21.35 1.99
C TRP A 21 43.92 21.17 2.34
N LEU A 22 43.20 22.22 2.72
CA LEU A 22 41.78 22.14 3.02
C LEU A 22 40.94 21.96 1.75
N ALA A 23 41.37 22.54 0.61
CA ALA A 23 40.65 22.41 -0.66
C ALA A 23 40.78 21.00 -1.27
N ALA A 24 41.88 20.28 -0.96
CA ALA A 24 42.09 18.91 -1.43
C ALA A 24 41.35 17.85 -0.56
N ALA A 25 41.00 18.18 0.69
CA ALA A 25 40.30 17.26 1.59
C ALA A 25 38.77 17.27 1.40
N LEU A 26 38.17 18.33 0.86
CA LEU A 26 36.75 18.46 0.63
C LEU A 26 36.10 17.34 -0.23
N PRO A 27 36.70 16.95 -1.39
CA PRO A 27 36.11 15.88 -2.18
C PRO A 27 36.18 14.51 -1.49
N TRP A 28 37.20 14.26 -0.67
CA TRP A 28 37.34 13.00 0.07
C TRP A 28 36.35 12.91 1.23
N LEU A 29 36.02 14.02 1.89
CA LEU A 29 34.97 14.06 2.92
C LEU A 29 33.58 13.77 2.32
N PHE A 30 33.32 14.25 1.10
CA PHE A 30 32.07 13.96 0.40
C PHE A 30 31.98 12.46 0.02
N VAL A 31 33.07 11.86 -0.48
CA VAL A 31 33.11 10.42 -0.81
C VAL A 31 32.92 9.56 0.45
N VAL A 32 33.55 9.92 1.57
CA VAL A 32 33.39 9.21 2.84
C VAL A 32 31.97 9.37 3.38
N ALA A 33 31.36 10.55 3.27
CA ALA A 33 29.98 10.77 3.69
C ALA A 33 28.99 9.97 2.85
N VAL A 34 29.19 9.86 1.53
CA VAL A 34 28.37 9.02 0.64
C VAL A 34 28.58 7.53 0.93
N ALA A 35 29.83 7.08 1.14
CA ALA A 35 30.14 5.70 1.49
C ALA A 35 29.59 5.30 2.87
N ALA A 36 29.69 6.17 3.87
CA ALA A 36 29.13 5.96 5.20
C ALA A 36 27.57 5.99 5.16
N GLY A 37 26.99 6.86 4.34
CA GLY A 37 25.53 6.93 4.13
C GLY A 37 24.95 5.67 3.49
N THR A 38 25.73 4.94 2.68
CA THR A 38 25.29 3.66 2.08
C THR A 38 25.39 2.48 3.05
N MET A 39 26.22 2.58 4.10
CA MET A 39 26.38 1.54 5.13
C MET A 39 25.42 1.68 6.31
N LEU A 40 24.87 2.86 6.54
CA LEU A 40 23.81 3.03 7.53
C LEU A 40 22.50 2.48 6.95
N PRO A 41 21.65 1.77 7.73
CA PRO A 41 20.35 1.27 7.26
C PRO A 41 19.35 2.43 7.10
N VAL A 42 19.69 3.41 6.26
CA VAL A 42 18.84 4.57 5.92
C VAL A 42 17.56 4.10 5.22
N ARG A 43 17.55 2.85 4.71
CA ARG A 43 16.38 2.25 4.04
C ARG A 43 15.13 2.20 4.94
N HIS A 44 15.27 2.12 6.26
CA HIS A 44 14.12 2.17 7.19
C HIS A 44 13.61 3.60 7.35
N TRP A 45 14.50 4.57 7.51
CA TRP A 45 14.13 5.98 7.67
C TRP A 45 13.48 6.60 6.43
N VAL A 46 13.97 6.25 5.26
CA VAL A 46 13.37 6.74 3.99
C VAL A 46 12.01 6.08 3.74
N ARG A 47 11.79 4.84 4.18
CA ARG A 47 10.51 4.16 4.07
C ARG A 47 9.42 4.83 4.92
N ASP A 48 9.75 5.27 6.11
CA ASP A 48 8.81 5.95 7.02
C ASP A 48 8.47 7.38 6.56
N LEU A 49 9.39 8.05 5.87
CA LEU A 49 9.15 9.38 5.26
C LEU A 49 8.23 9.34 4.03
N TRP A 50 8.06 8.16 3.39
CA TRP A 50 7.20 7.95 2.22
C TRP A 50 5.90 7.21 2.56
N GLN A 51 5.63 6.93 3.85
CA GLN A 51 4.30 6.51 4.25
C GLN A 51 3.35 7.67 3.98
N HIS A 52 2.51 7.50 2.95
CA HIS A 52 1.54 8.50 2.56
C HIS A 52 0.59 8.73 3.74
N PRO A 53 0.35 9.98 4.16
CA PRO A 53 -0.56 10.25 5.28
C PRO A 53 -1.96 9.66 5.05
N ALA A 54 -2.35 9.44 3.80
CA ALA A 54 -3.57 8.73 3.41
C ALA A 54 -3.58 7.25 3.88
N ASP A 55 -2.45 6.54 3.80
CA ASP A 55 -2.38 5.13 4.22
C ASP A 55 -2.51 5.01 5.75
N SER A 56 -1.91 5.94 6.49
CA SER A 56 -2.05 6.00 7.95
C SER A 56 -3.46 6.36 8.41
N GLN A 57 -4.22 7.16 7.63
CA GLN A 57 -5.61 7.46 7.94
C GLN A 57 -6.50 6.25 7.62
N ALA A 58 -6.31 5.61 6.46
CA ALA A 58 -7.05 4.41 6.09
C ALA A 58 -6.89 3.29 7.13
N ALA A 59 -5.68 3.12 7.68
CA ALA A 59 -5.42 2.15 8.74
C ALA A 59 -6.18 2.50 10.04
N ARG A 60 -6.20 3.76 10.44
CA ARG A 60 -6.96 4.21 11.63
C ARG A 60 -8.46 4.04 11.44
N ASP A 61 -8.98 4.35 10.26
CA ASP A 61 -10.40 4.21 9.93
C ASP A 61 -10.80 2.73 9.95
N ALA A 62 -10.00 1.86 9.33
CA ALA A 62 -10.21 0.41 9.35
C ALA A 62 -10.19 -0.14 10.79
N GLU A 63 -9.21 0.26 11.61
CA GLU A 63 -9.12 -0.15 13.01
C GLU A 63 -10.35 0.32 13.82
N THR A 64 -10.77 1.55 13.64
CA THR A 64 -11.95 2.10 14.32
C THR A 64 -13.21 1.33 13.93
N ILE A 65 -13.39 1.03 12.64
CA ILE A 65 -14.54 0.28 12.14
C ILE A 65 -14.61 -1.10 12.80
N TRP A 66 -13.54 -1.92 12.73
CA TRP A 66 -13.64 -3.27 13.29
C TRP A 66 -13.73 -3.28 14.83
N ARG A 67 -13.13 -2.31 15.53
CA ARG A 67 -13.27 -2.18 16.98
C ARG A 67 -14.68 -1.77 17.41
N GLN A 68 -15.40 -1.03 16.58
CA GLN A 68 -16.76 -0.57 16.85
C GLN A 68 -17.84 -1.41 16.14
N ALA A 69 -17.44 -2.47 15.45
CA ALA A 69 -18.33 -3.33 14.68
C ALA A 69 -19.38 -4.07 15.55
N GLY A 70 -19.11 -4.19 16.85
CA GLY A 70 -20.00 -4.89 17.77
C GLY A 70 -20.03 -6.40 17.59
N HIS A 71 -21.21 -7.01 17.70
CA HIS A 71 -21.38 -8.45 17.54
C HIS A 71 -21.24 -8.88 16.06
N PRO A 72 -20.72 -10.07 15.76
CA PRO A 72 -20.55 -10.54 14.36
C PRO A 72 -21.82 -10.49 13.51
N ASP A 73 -23.00 -10.71 14.10
CA ASP A 73 -24.30 -10.65 13.41
C ASP A 73 -24.84 -9.23 13.25
N GLN A 74 -24.13 -8.21 13.73
CA GLN A 74 -24.56 -6.82 13.58
C GLN A 74 -24.26 -6.33 12.18
N HIS A 75 -25.32 -5.97 11.45
CA HIS A 75 -25.22 -5.42 10.10
C HIS A 75 -25.01 -3.89 10.14
N HIS A 76 -24.06 -3.42 9.35
CA HIS A 76 -23.75 -2.01 9.14
C HIS A 76 -24.04 -1.63 7.69
N ALA A 77 -24.88 -0.63 7.48
CA ALA A 77 -25.14 -0.10 6.15
C ALA A 77 -23.87 0.55 5.57
N VAL A 78 -23.63 0.38 4.29
CA VAL A 78 -22.49 1.00 3.61
C VAL A 78 -22.90 1.69 2.31
N GLY A 79 -22.35 2.87 2.08
CA GLY A 79 -22.39 3.55 0.79
C GLY A 79 -21.21 3.12 -0.07
N VAL A 80 -21.46 2.31 -1.09
CA VAL A 80 -20.40 1.84 -2.02
C VAL A 80 -19.89 3.02 -2.84
N ILE A 81 -18.58 3.25 -2.82
CA ILE A 81 -17.90 4.33 -3.58
C ILE A 81 -17.41 3.78 -4.92
N ARG A 82 -16.70 2.65 -4.90
CA ARG A 82 -16.22 1.95 -6.11
C ARG A 82 -15.76 0.53 -5.82
N THR A 83 -15.89 -0.34 -6.80
CA THR A 83 -15.23 -1.66 -6.79
C THR A 83 -13.76 -1.48 -7.16
N ILE A 84 -12.86 -2.15 -6.46
CA ILE A 84 -11.40 -2.10 -6.68
C ILE A 84 -10.98 -3.28 -7.57
N ASP A 85 -11.34 -4.50 -7.17
CA ASP A 85 -11.07 -5.75 -7.85
C ASP A 85 -12.19 -6.77 -7.60
N GLY A 86 -11.96 -8.05 -7.85
CA GLY A 86 -12.98 -9.10 -7.74
C GLY A 86 -13.38 -9.49 -6.32
N ASP A 87 -12.65 -9.06 -5.29
CA ASP A 87 -12.95 -9.36 -3.88
C ASP A 87 -12.87 -8.16 -2.95
N THR A 88 -12.63 -6.94 -3.50
CA THR A 88 -12.41 -5.74 -2.69
C THR A 88 -13.14 -4.53 -3.28
N PHE A 89 -13.77 -3.74 -2.43
CA PHE A 89 -14.40 -2.48 -2.79
C PHE A 89 -14.17 -1.38 -1.75
N LEU A 90 -14.24 -0.13 -2.15
CA LEU A 90 -14.16 1.05 -1.29
C LEU A 90 -15.57 1.48 -0.94
N ALA A 91 -15.84 1.70 0.36
CA ALA A 91 -17.15 2.14 0.84
C ALA A 91 -17.01 3.07 2.04
N ARG A 92 -18.08 3.83 2.27
CA ARG A 92 -18.34 4.58 3.51
C ARG A 92 -19.19 3.69 4.41
N VAL A 93 -18.68 3.40 5.60
CA VAL A 93 -19.36 2.57 6.62
C VAL A 93 -20.06 3.48 7.60
N HIS A 94 -21.35 3.23 7.83
CA HIS A 94 -22.18 3.94 8.81
C HIS A 94 -22.19 3.17 10.12
N LEU A 95 -21.50 3.69 11.14
CA LEU A 95 -21.40 3.07 12.46
C LEU A 95 -22.57 3.50 13.39
N PRO A 96 -22.97 2.64 14.35
CA PRO A 96 -24.04 2.98 15.31
C PRO A 96 -23.77 4.24 16.15
N SER A 97 -22.48 4.59 16.31
CA SER A 97 -22.05 5.82 16.98
C SER A 97 -22.40 7.10 16.19
N GLY A 98 -22.93 6.99 14.98
CA GLY A 98 -23.16 8.10 14.05
C GLY A 98 -21.90 8.53 13.29
N LEU A 99 -20.82 7.76 13.39
CA LEU A 99 -19.57 8.02 12.70
C LEU A 99 -19.57 7.37 11.32
N ASP A 100 -19.22 8.15 10.30
CA ASP A 100 -19.06 7.69 8.92
C ASP A 100 -17.56 7.62 8.57
N LEU A 101 -17.08 6.42 8.30
CA LEU A 101 -15.68 6.19 7.97
C LEU A 101 -15.54 5.52 6.60
N THR A 102 -14.50 5.90 5.86
CA THR A 102 -14.22 5.32 4.54
C THR A 102 -13.10 4.31 4.64
N THR A 103 -13.36 3.08 4.20
CA THR A 103 -12.36 2.00 4.18
C THR A 103 -12.52 1.10 2.97
N ARG A 104 -11.48 0.32 2.69
CA ARG A 104 -11.56 -0.81 1.77
C ARG A 104 -12.16 -2.00 2.51
N ILE A 105 -13.14 -2.63 1.91
CA ILE A 105 -13.80 -3.82 2.43
C ILE A 105 -13.41 -4.99 1.54
N ARG A 106 -12.79 -5.99 2.14
CA ARG A 106 -12.46 -7.25 1.48
C ARG A 106 -13.51 -8.31 1.82
N LEU A 107 -14.01 -8.99 0.81
CA LEU A 107 -14.95 -10.08 0.99
C LEU A 107 -14.27 -11.24 1.71
N ARG A 108 -14.86 -11.66 2.84
CA ARG A 108 -14.35 -12.74 3.67
C ARG A 108 -14.50 -14.09 2.96
N GLY A 109 -13.54 -14.98 3.15
CA GLY A 109 -13.63 -16.37 2.77
C GLY A 109 -13.35 -16.66 1.29
N ILE A 110 -13.02 -15.66 0.49
CA ILE A 110 -12.73 -15.83 -0.93
C ILE A 110 -11.41 -15.18 -1.36
N ASP A 111 -10.92 -15.61 -2.51
CA ASP A 111 -9.80 -15.06 -3.25
C ASP A 111 -10.21 -14.93 -4.73
N ALA A 112 -10.14 -13.73 -5.28
CA ALA A 112 -10.38 -13.45 -6.67
C ALA A 112 -9.06 -13.23 -7.44
N PRO A 113 -9.06 -13.36 -8.79
CA PRO A 113 -7.92 -12.99 -9.61
C PRO A 113 -7.57 -11.52 -9.46
N GLU A 114 -6.28 -11.20 -9.51
CA GLU A 114 -5.75 -9.85 -9.30
C GLU A 114 -5.69 -9.07 -10.61
N LEU A 115 -6.08 -7.79 -10.61
CA LEU A 115 -5.91 -6.90 -11.78
C LEU A 115 -4.42 -6.64 -12.10
N LYS A 116 -3.52 -6.77 -11.11
CA LYS A 116 -2.06 -6.83 -11.32
C LYS A 116 -1.65 -8.27 -11.64
N ALA A 117 -2.20 -8.78 -12.72
CA ALA A 117 -2.14 -10.18 -13.12
C ALA A 117 -0.72 -10.62 -13.52
N ALA A 118 -0.38 -11.87 -13.24
CA ALA A 118 0.85 -12.52 -13.67
C ALA A 118 0.80 -13.01 -15.13
N CYS A 119 -0.39 -13.12 -15.73
CA CYS A 119 -0.60 -13.55 -17.11
C CYS A 119 -1.89 -12.98 -17.70
N PRO A 120 -2.06 -12.95 -19.05
CA PRO A 120 -3.27 -12.45 -19.70
C PRO A 120 -4.55 -13.17 -19.28
N GLN A 121 -4.49 -14.47 -19.02
CA GLN A 121 -5.63 -15.26 -18.54
C GLN A 121 -6.12 -14.77 -17.18
N GLU A 122 -5.22 -14.53 -16.24
CA GLU A 122 -5.57 -13.99 -14.92
C GLU A 122 -6.21 -12.61 -15.04
N LEU A 123 -5.68 -11.73 -15.93
CA LEU A 123 -6.25 -10.41 -16.16
C LEU A 123 -7.71 -10.49 -16.64
N GLN A 124 -8.00 -11.35 -17.61
CA GLN A 124 -9.37 -11.54 -18.10
C GLN A 124 -10.31 -12.02 -16.99
N LEU A 125 -9.86 -12.96 -16.16
CA LEU A 125 -10.63 -13.44 -15.02
C LEU A 125 -10.84 -12.34 -13.97
N ALA A 126 -9.83 -11.52 -13.70
CA ALA A 126 -9.91 -10.42 -12.75
C ALA A 126 -10.90 -9.34 -13.20
N GLU A 127 -10.87 -8.98 -14.48
CA GLU A 127 -11.84 -8.05 -15.07
C GLU A 127 -13.27 -8.58 -14.97
N ALA A 128 -13.48 -9.85 -15.29
CA ALA A 128 -14.79 -10.51 -15.17
C ALA A 128 -15.27 -10.54 -13.70
N ALA A 129 -14.40 -10.90 -12.76
CA ALA A 129 -14.70 -10.90 -11.33
C ALA A 129 -15.06 -9.49 -10.82
N THR A 130 -14.31 -8.47 -11.24
CA THR A 130 -14.57 -7.07 -10.87
C THR A 130 -15.92 -6.58 -11.40
N VAL A 131 -16.29 -6.95 -12.62
CA VAL A 131 -17.60 -6.63 -13.21
C VAL A 131 -18.72 -7.35 -12.44
N ALA A 132 -18.55 -8.63 -12.12
CA ALA A 132 -19.53 -9.41 -11.36
C ALA A 132 -19.75 -8.82 -9.96
N LEU A 133 -18.67 -8.52 -9.21
CA LEU A 133 -18.81 -7.88 -7.90
C LEU A 133 -19.52 -6.53 -8.00
N ARG A 134 -19.18 -5.71 -8.99
CA ARG A 134 -19.84 -4.42 -9.21
C ARG A 134 -21.34 -4.58 -9.47
N ALA A 135 -21.73 -5.58 -10.22
CA ALA A 135 -23.15 -5.87 -10.50
C ALA A 135 -23.91 -6.26 -9.22
N LEU A 136 -23.33 -7.15 -8.39
CA LEU A 136 -23.90 -7.55 -7.10
C LEU A 136 -24.03 -6.35 -6.14
N LEU A 137 -22.99 -5.54 -6.00
CA LEU A 137 -23.06 -4.33 -5.15
C LEU A 137 -24.06 -3.28 -5.69
N GLY A 138 -24.30 -3.29 -7.00
CA GLY A 138 -25.29 -2.45 -7.68
C GLY A 138 -26.75 -2.80 -7.37
N GLU A 139 -27.04 -3.96 -6.75
CA GLU A 139 -28.37 -4.30 -6.26
C GLU A 139 -28.86 -3.34 -5.16
N GLY A 140 -27.95 -2.64 -4.52
CA GLY A 140 -28.26 -1.66 -3.44
C GLY A 140 -28.48 -2.31 -2.09
N GLU A 141 -28.76 -1.47 -1.09
CA GLU A 141 -28.93 -1.87 0.32
C GLU A 141 -27.76 -2.70 0.84
N VAL A 142 -26.54 -2.31 0.45
CA VAL A 142 -25.34 -3.06 0.82
C VAL A 142 -25.09 -2.93 2.32
N THR A 143 -24.93 -4.07 2.96
CA THR A 143 -24.57 -4.16 4.38
C THR A 143 -23.35 -5.05 4.55
N ILE A 144 -22.57 -4.75 5.60
CA ILE A 144 -21.44 -5.56 6.04
C ILE A 144 -21.65 -6.03 7.47
N PHE A 145 -21.19 -7.23 7.77
CA PHE A 145 -21.24 -7.83 9.11
C PHE A 145 -20.07 -8.78 9.31
N ASN A 146 -19.92 -9.35 10.51
CA ASN A 146 -18.77 -10.21 10.85
C ASN A 146 -17.44 -9.54 10.49
N ILE A 147 -17.31 -8.25 10.86
CA ILE A 147 -16.19 -7.39 10.50
C ILE A 147 -14.98 -7.74 11.37
N GLY A 148 -13.83 -7.87 10.73
CA GLY A 148 -12.56 -8.12 11.42
C GLY A 148 -11.39 -7.41 10.74
N PRO A 149 -10.21 -7.42 11.39
CA PRO A 149 -9.02 -6.82 10.82
C PRO A 149 -8.52 -7.65 9.64
N ASP A 150 -8.06 -6.97 8.58
CA ASP A 150 -7.25 -7.59 7.54
C ASP A 150 -5.76 -7.55 7.94
N LYS A 151 -4.99 -8.50 7.43
CA LYS A 151 -3.55 -8.62 7.72
C LYS A 151 -2.70 -7.40 7.31
N TYR A 152 -3.20 -6.55 6.43
CA TYR A 152 -2.50 -5.35 5.95
C TYR A 152 -2.85 -4.08 6.73
N GLY A 153 -3.88 -4.14 7.61
CA GLY A 153 -4.26 -3.03 8.49
C GLY A 153 -4.99 -1.86 7.83
N GLU A 154 -5.00 -1.75 6.50
CA GLU A 154 -5.61 -0.62 5.77
C GLU A 154 -7.02 -0.91 5.26
N ARG A 155 -7.55 -2.08 5.58
CA ARG A 155 -8.87 -2.56 5.16
C ARG A 155 -9.46 -3.48 6.21
N VAL A 156 -10.72 -3.77 6.07
CA VAL A 156 -11.42 -4.75 6.91
C VAL A 156 -11.85 -5.96 6.08
N ASP A 157 -11.80 -7.14 6.69
CA ASP A 157 -12.45 -8.34 6.17
C ASP A 157 -13.89 -8.37 6.69
N ALA A 158 -14.88 -8.58 5.82
CA ALA A 158 -16.28 -8.63 6.21
C ALA A 158 -17.09 -9.58 5.33
N ASP A 159 -18.18 -10.10 5.89
CA ASP A 159 -19.26 -10.68 5.12
C ASP A 159 -20.12 -9.56 4.55
N VAL A 160 -20.63 -9.74 3.33
CA VAL A 160 -21.35 -8.71 2.59
C VAL A 160 -22.68 -9.25 2.10
N ALA A 161 -23.75 -8.49 2.32
CA ALA A 161 -25.07 -8.75 1.76
C ALA A 161 -25.58 -7.53 0.99
N THR A 162 -26.45 -7.78 0.02
CA THR A 162 -27.15 -6.76 -0.76
C THR A 162 -28.67 -7.02 -0.69
N ARG A 163 -29.49 -6.19 -1.33
CA ARG A 163 -30.95 -6.33 -1.35
C ARG A 163 -31.41 -7.72 -1.75
N HIS A 164 -30.75 -8.33 -2.75
CA HIS A 164 -31.18 -9.61 -3.34
C HIS A 164 -30.19 -10.75 -3.09
N THR A 165 -28.97 -10.43 -2.69
CA THR A 165 -27.89 -11.39 -2.48
C THR A 165 -27.46 -11.40 -1.01
N PRO A 166 -27.95 -12.37 -0.22
CA PRO A 166 -27.67 -12.40 1.23
C PRO A 166 -26.21 -12.75 1.57
N ASN A 167 -25.46 -13.31 0.62
CA ASN A 167 -24.04 -13.62 0.76
C ASN A 167 -23.31 -13.42 -0.58
N VAL A 168 -22.66 -12.28 -0.72
CA VAL A 168 -21.95 -11.89 -1.95
C VAL A 168 -20.75 -12.81 -2.21
N SER A 169 -20.02 -13.23 -1.16
CA SER A 169 -18.90 -14.17 -1.31
C SER A 169 -19.36 -15.50 -1.90
N ALA A 170 -20.48 -16.05 -1.39
CA ALA A 170 -21.05 -17.29 -1.93
C ALA A 170 -21.50 -17.13 -3.39
N ALA A 171 -22.11 -16.01 -3.76
CA ALA A 171 -22.50 -15.72 -5.13
C ALA A 171 -21.29 -15.67 -6.08
N MET A 172 -20.19 -15.04 -5.67
CA MET A 172 -18.95 -14.98 -6.44
C MET A 172 -18.31 -16.38 -6.62
N LEU A 173 -18.36 -17.23 -5.58
CA LEU A 173 -17.88 -18.61 -5.66
C LEU A 173 -18.71 -19.46 -6.63
N VAL A 174 -20.05 -19.40 -6.52
CA VAL A 174 -20.97 -20.15 -7.38
C VAL A 174 -20.82 -19.73 -8.85
N ALA A 175 -20.63 -18.44 -9.11
CA ALA A 175 -20.40 -17.91 -10.45
C ALA A 175 -19.00 -18.22 -11.01
N GLY A 176 -18.09 -18.81 -10.21
CA GLY A 176 -16.74 -19.15 -10.63
C GLY A 176 -15.79 -17.94 -10.75
N HIS A 177 -16.17 -16.80 -10.19
CA HIS A 177 -15.35 -15.58 -10.19
C HIS A 177 -14.33 -15.49 -9.05
N ALA A 178 -14.44 -16.38 -8.06
CA ALA A 178 -13.54 -16.49 -6.94
C ALA A 178 -13.33 -17.95 -6.52
N ARG A 179 -12.34 -18.18 -5.67
CA ARG A 179 -12.08 -19.47 -5.01
C ARG A 179 -12.24 -19.32 -3.51
N SER A 180 -12.58 -20.40 -2.84
CA SER A 180 -12.58 -20.44 -1.36
C SER A 180 -11.18 -20.18 -0.83
N TYR A 181 -11.07 -19.33 0.20
CA TYR A 181 -9.80 -18.95 0.81
C TYR A 181 -9.96 -18.69 2.30
N SER A 182 -9.23 -19.47 3.11
CA SER A 182 -9.22 -19.35 4.58
C SER A 182 -7.89 -18.81 5.13
N GLY A 183 -7.07 -18.18 4.28
CA GLY A 183 -5.73 -17.71 4.62
C GLY A 183 -4.62 -18.62 4.09
N GLY A 184 -3.36 -18.20 4.28
CA GLY A 184 -2.18 -18.96 3.84
C GLY A 184 -1.71 -18.63 2.42
N HIS A 185 -1.15 -19.62 1.73
CA HIS A 185 -0.63 -19.45 0.37
C HIS A 185 -1.77 -19.36 -0.66
N ARG A 186 -1.72 -18.37 -1.54
CA ARG A 186 -2.65 -18.23 -2.68
C ARG A 186 -2.13 -19.06 -3.86
N SER A 187 -2.99 -19.92 -4.42
CA SER A 187 -2.70 -20.56 -5.69
C SER A 187 -2.79 -19.55 -6.83
N GLY A 188 -1.85 -19.61 -7.79
CA GLY A 188 -1.92 -18.75 -8.98
C GLY A 188 -3.17 -19.01 -9.84
N TRP A 189 -3.55 -18.02 -10.64
CA TRP A 189 -4.67 -18.07 -11.59
C TRP A 189 -4.24 -18.36 -13.02
N CYS A 190 -2.91 -18.37 -13.27
CA CYS A 190 -2.35 -18.73 -14.56
C CYS A 190 -2.34 -20.24 -14.75
N ALA A 191 -2.72 -20.72 -15.94
CA ALA A 191 -2.56 -22.13 -16.29
C ALA A 191 -1.08 -22.50 -16.23
N ASN A 192 -0.72 -23.51 -15.43
CA ASN A 192 0.61 -24.10 -15.49
C ASN A 192 0.78 -24.77 -16.85
N PRO A 193 1.78 -24.39 -17.68
CA PRO A 193 1.99 -25.00 -19.00
C PRO A 193 2.27 -26.52 -18.95
N GLY A 194 2.44 -27.10 -17.75
CA GLY A 194 2.68 -28.54 -17.55
C GLY A 194 1.45 -29.38 -17.15
N GLN A 195 0.26 -28.78 -16.99
CA GLN A 195 -0.94 -29.53 -16.55
C GLN A 195 -1.95 -29.82 -17.66
N SER A 196 -1.69 -29.41 -18.91
CA SER A 196 -2.65 -29.63 -20.03
C SER A 196 -2.64 -31.03 -20.65
N SER A 197 -1.94 -32.02 -20.07
CA SER A 197 -1.85 -33.37 -20.65
C SER A 197 -1.95 -34.50 -19.62
N ARG A 198 -3.03 -34.51 -18.81
CA ARG A 198 -3.52 -35.76 -18.18
C ARG A 198 -5.04 -35.77 -18.22
N LYS A 199 -5.55 -36.21 -19.36
CA LYS A 199 -6.83 -36.89 -19.46
C LYS A 199 -6.58 -38.36 -19.77
#